data_7522b6fd70da8c6daca3320a2acc8425
#
_entry.id   7522b6fd70da8c6daca3320a2acc8425
#
_cell.length_a   1.000
_cell.length_b   1.000
_cell.length_c   1.000
_cell.angle_alpha   90.00
_cell.angle_beta   90.00
_cell.angle_gamma   90.00
#
_symmetry.space_group_name_H-M   'P 1'
#
loop_
_entity.id
_entity.type
_entity.pdbx_description
1 polymer ?
#
loop_
_entity_poly.entity_id
_entity_poly.type
_entity_poly.pdbx_seq_one_letter_code
_entity_poly.pdbx_strand_id
1 'polypeptide(L)'
;MTIDRELATGFARAALANVTLEYPRKLDHLLAGPPGDLTPKKVHPAFYGSYDWHSAVHMHWLLVRLVGEHPDLPQAQAVARVLDEHLSTRAIATECEYFDGPGRRTFERPYGWAWVLELQAELLRLAGRRGDARRWADALEPLATLLAEQLCRFIRLAPYPIRIGMHSSTAFACILALDYGRVAGDKVLVADIGTAARKWYGEDRDAPVGYEPSLADFLSPALVEAQLMREILPLQEFRSWLEGFLPRGLGPLATPPTVPDRTDAQLAHLDGLSLSRAWALRRIVTALAPDDPRRDGFTAVADLHLAAGLPHAVGGDYVGEHWLASFAALALGGSP
;
A
#
# COMPACT_ATOMS: atom_id res chain seq x y z
N MET A 1 1.99 -17.79 -5.82
CA MET A 1 3.34 -17.97 -5.22
C MET A 1 3.28 -17.37 -3.83
N THR A 2 3.94 -17.93 -2.86
CA THR A 2 4.10 -17.38 -1.51
C THR A 2 5.50 -16.79 -1.40
N ILE A 3 5.71 -15.86 -0.46
CA ILE A 3 7.05 -15.39 -0.13
C ILE A 3 7.80 -16.58 0.49
N ASP A 4 8.85 -17.07 -0.16
CA ASP A 4 9.69 -18.12 0.42
C ASP A 4 10.65 -17.53 1.47
N ARG A 5 11.36 -18.41 2.18
CA ARG A 5 12.24 -17.99 3.28
C ARG A 5 13.44 -17.14 2.82
N GLU A 6 13.94 -17.37 1.61
CA GLU A 6 15.08 -16.63 1.07
C GLU A 6 14.68 -15.21 0.72
N LEU A 7 13.57 -15.03 -0.01
CA LEU A 7 12.97 -13.73 -0.29
C LEU A 7 12.59 -12.99 0.99
N ALA A 8 11.94 -13.69 1.95
CA ALA A 8 11.58 -13.12 3.24
C ALA A 8 12.80 -12.59 4.00
N THR A 9 13.91 -13.32 3.98
CA THR A 9 15.19 -12.91 4.59
C THR A 9 15.76 -11.66 3.91
N GLY A 10 15.74 -11.61 2.57
CA GLY A 10 16.17 -10.45 1.79
C GLY A 10 15.32 -9.21 2.08
N PHE A 11 14.00 -9.36 2.03
CA PHE A 11 13.05 -8.28 2.30
C PHE A 11 13.15 -7.76 3.74
N ALA A 12 13.28 -8.65 4.74
CA ALA A 12 13.44 -8.24 6.13
C ALA A 12 14.74 -7.46 6.36
N ARG A 13 15.84 -7.85 5.69
CA ARG A 13 17.12 -7.14 5.75
C ARG A 13 16.99 -5.73 5.17
N ALA A 14 16.44 -5.61 3.97
CA ALA A 14 16.23 -4.32 3.31
C ALA A 14 15.31 -3.41 4.16
N ALA A 15 14.18 -3.93 4.64
CA ALA A 15 13.25 -3.16 5.45
C ALA A 15 13.86 -2.68 6.78
N LEU A 16 14.62 -3.53 7.50
CA LEU A 16 15.32 -3.15 8.73
C LEU A 16 16.37 -2.05 8.48
N ALA A 17 17.13 -2.15 7.39
CA ALA A 17 18.12 -1.12 7.03
C ALA A 17 17.42 0.22 6.74
N ASN A 18 16.30 0.20 6.04
CA ASN A 18 15.58 1.40 5.63
C ASN A 18 14.86 2.09 6.80
N VAL A 19 14.10 1.38 7.64
CA VAL A 19 13.30 2.01 8.71
C VAL A 19 14.15 2.68 9.80
N THR A 20 15.44 2.37 9.87
CA THR A 20 16.39 2.98 10.81
C THR A 20 17.32 4.02 10.15
N LEU A 21 17.26 4.18 8.83
CA LEU A 21 18.09 5.13 8.07
C LEU A 21 17.40 6.49 8.03
N GLU A 22 17.89 7.44 8.84
CA GLU A 22 17.30 8.77 8.95
C GLU A 22 17.52 9.64 7.71
N TYR A 23 18.63 9.45 6.99
CA TYR A 23 19.01 10.23 5.81
C TYR A 23 19.58 9.34 4.69
N PRO A 24 19.32 9.69 3.39
CA PRO A 24 18.57 10.85 2.88
C PRO A 24 17.06 10.72 3.11
N ARG A 25 16.38 11.85 3.36
CA ARG A 25 14.93 11.87 3.59
C ARG A 25 14.26 13.10 2.98
N LYS A 26 13.12 12.86 2.34
CA LYS A 26 12.21 13.89 1.86
C LYS A 26 11.19 14.24 2.94
N LEU A 27 11.05 15.53 3.26
CA LEU A 27 10.05 16.07 4.17
C LEU A 27 9.01 16.86 3.39
N ASP A 28 7.76 16.44 3.40
CA ASP A 28 6.64 17.13 2.75
C ASP A 28 5.83 17.95 3.76
N HIS A 29 6.48 18.94 4.41
CA HIS A 29 5.84 19.80 5.41
C HIS A 29 5.33 21.12 4.81
N LEU A 30 4.07 21.46 5.08
CA LEU A 30 3.59 22.82 4.91
C LEU A 30 4.15 23.68 6.06
N LEU A 31 4.96 24.68 5.72
CA LEU A 31 5.46 25.65 6.68
C LEU A 31 4.47 26.82 6.81
N ALA A 32 3.77 26.91 7.93
CA ALA A 32 2.88 28.04 8.25
C ALA A 32 3.61 29.23 8.93
N GLY A 33 4.92 29.10 9.13
CA GLY A 33 5.82 30.09 9.73
C GLY A 33 7.27 29.64 9.67
N PRO A 34 8.20 30.33 10.34
CA PRO A 34 9.60 29.90 10.42
C PRO A 34 9.67 28.46 10.95
N PRO A 35 10.45 27.58 10.30
CA PRO A 35 10.56 26.20 10.74
C PRO A 35 11.27 26.13 12.11
N GLY A 36 10.72 25.30 13.00
CA GLY A 36 11.43 24.83 14.18
C GLY A 36 12.45 23.74 13.82
N ASP A 37 12.79 22.91 14.78
CA ASP A 37 13.64 21.74 14.54
C ASP A 37 12.83 20.66 13.78
N LEU A 38 13.15 20.48 12.51
CA LEU A 38 12.54 19.51 11.60
C LEU A 38 13.38 18.23 11.44
N THR A 39 14.24 17.91 12.41
CA THR A 39 14.97 16.62 12.41
C THR A 39 13.97 15.47 12.29
N PRO A 40 14.10 14.57 11.31
CA PRO A 40 13.11 13.54 11.02
C PRO A 40 12.70 12.72 12.26
N LYS A 41 13.67 12.23 13.01
CA LYS A 41 13.43 11.45 14.24
C LYS A 41 12.70 12.25 15.34
N LYS A 42 12.82 13.56 15.33
CA LYS A 42 12.11 14.42 16.31
C LYS A 42 10.67 14.66 15.91
N VAL A 43 10.42 14.87 14.62
CA VAL A 43 9.08 15.19 14.10
C VAL A 43 8.24 13.92 13.93
N HIS A 44 8.87 12.83 13.49
CA HIS A 44 8.24 11.54 13.19
C HIS A 44 8.98 10.39 13.86
N PRO A 45 8.95 10.29 15.19
CA PRO A 45 9.76 9.30 15.92
C PRO A 45 9.39 7.84 15.63
N ALA A 46 8.15 7.57 15.18
CA ALA A 46 7.75 6.24 14.76
C ALA A 46 8.20 5.92 13.33
N PHE A 47 8.23 6.93 12.45
CA PHE A 47 8.40 6.74 11.01
C PHE A 47 9.47 7.68 10.43
N TYR A 48 10.58 7.84 11.13
CA TYR A 48 11.68 8.76 10.74
C TYR A 48 12.60 8.19 9.67
N GLY A 49 12.66 6.88 9.52
CA GLY A 49 13.53 6.21 8.56
C GLY A 49 12.94 6.14 7.16
N SER A 50 13.67 5.49 6.25
CA SER A 50 13.37 5.44 4.81
C SER A 50 13.43 6.81 4.12
N TYR A 51 13.07 6.86 2.83
CA TYR A 51 13.17 8.10 2.04
C TYR A 51 12.10 9.14 2.42
N ASP A 52 10.89 8.68 2.79
CA ASP A 52 9.78 9.53 3.18
C ASP A 52 8.91 8.84 4.27
N TRP A 53 7.89 9.54 4.74
CA TRP A 53 7.07 9.04 5.85
C TRP A 53 6.30 7.77 5.49
N HIS A 54 5.65 7.75 4.33
CA HIS A 54 4.85 6.58 3.92
C HIS A 54 5.71 5.36 3.63
N SER A 55 6.90 5.52 3.06
CA SER A 55 7.79 4.38 2.83
C SER A 55 8.30 3.77 4.15
N ALA A 56 8.54 4.61 5.18
CA ALA A 56 8.79 4.09 6.51
C ALA A 56 7.60 3.24 7.02
N VAL A 57 6.36 3.74 6.87
CA VAL A 57 5.16 3.02 7.32
C VAL A 57 5.02 1.66 6.65
N HIS A 58 5.08 1.60 5.31
CA HIS A 58 4.86 0.31 4.64
C HIS A 58 6.06 -0.65 4.75
N MET A 59 7.27 -0.16 5.03
CA MET A 59 8.36 -1.03 5.41
C MET A 59 8.18 -1.63 6.83
N HIS A 60 7.55 -0.91 7.77
CA HIS A 60 7.11 -1.52 9.04
C HIS A 60 6.02 -2.57 8.82
N TRP A 61 5.04 -2.29 7.94
CA TRP A 61 4.03 -3.28 7.53
C TRP A 61 4.70 -4.55 6.99
N LEU A 62 5.70 -4.39 6.10
CA LEU A 62 6.45 -5.52 5.55
C LEU A 62 7.13 -6.34 6.66
N LEU A 63 7.81 -5.69 7.61
CA LEU A 63 8.44 -6.37 8.73
C LEU A 63 7.43 -7.18 9.57
N VAL A 64 6.29 -6.59 9.89
CA VAL A 64 5.22 -7.26 10.65
C VAL A 64 4.69 -8.48 9.90
N ARG A 65 4.42 -8.34 8.61
CA ARG A 65 3.96 -9.42 7.75
C ARG A 65 4.96 -10.56 7.68
N LEU A 66 6.24 -10.25 7.43
CA LEU A 66 7.29 -11.25 7.29
C LEU A 66 7.50 -12.07 8.57
N VAL A 67 7.52 -11.44 9.75
CA VAL A 67 7.63 -12.19 11.02
C VAL A 67 6.34 -12.94 11.39
N GLY A 68 5.21 -12.52 10.82
CA GLY A 68 3.94 -13.23 10.95
C GLY A 68 3.88 -14.51 10.09
N GLU A 69 4.42 -14.47 8.87
CA GLU A 69 4.48 -15.61 7.96
C GLU A 69 5.68 -16.52 8.25
N HIS A 70 6.81 -15.96 8.68
CA HIS A 70 8.08 -16.63 8.95
C HIS A 70 8.62 -16.27 10.34
N PRO A 71 8.05 -16.80 11.43
CA PRO A 71 8.43 -16.42 12.80
C PRO A 71 9.88 -16.82 13.18
N ASP A 72 10.47 -17.72 12.41
CA ASP A 72 11.84 -18.23 12.58
C ASP A 72 12.89 -17.53 11.70
N LEU A 73 12.55 -16.36 11.11
CA LEU A 73 13.51 -15.55 10.36
C LEU A 73 14.72 -15.18 11.24
N PRO A 74 15.95 -15.20 10.68
CA PRO A 74 17.14 -14.72 11.42
C PRO A 74 16.99 -13.30 11.96
N GLN A 75 16.18 -12.47 11.28
CA GLN A 75 15.92 -11.08 11.64
C GLN A 75 14.81 -10.89 12.68
N ALA A 76 14.04 -11.92 13.05
CA ALA A 76 12.84 -11.78 13.88
C ALA A 76 13.08 -11.00 15.19
N GLN A 77 14.23 -11.23 15.87
CA GLN A 77 14.59 -10.49 17.07
C GLN A 77 14.92 -9.01 16.79
N ALA A 78 15.59 -8.73 15.67
CA ALA A 78 15.88 -7.35 15.26
C ALA A 78 14.60 -6.61 14.91
N VAL A 79 13.68 -7.26 14.20
CA VAL A 79 12.35 -6.72 13.90
C VAL A 79 11.60 -6.38 15.19
N ALA A 80 11.55 -7.29 16.15
CA ALA A 80 10.87 -7.04 17.42
C ALA A 80 11.44 -5.81 18.16
N ARG A 81 12.78 -5.64 18.18
CA ARG A 81 13.41 -4.45 18.78
C ARG A 81 13.01 -3.14 18.08
N VAL A 82 13.01 -3.15 16.75
CA VAL A 82 12.59 -1.96 15.97
C VAL A 82 11.12 -1.64 16.23
N LEU A 83 10.25 -2.63 16.24
CA LEU A 83 8.84 -2.42 16.54
C LEU A 83 8.61 -1.92 17.97
N ASP A 84 9.38 -2.41 18.96
CA ASP A 84 9.33 -1.93 20.35
C ASP A 84 9.77 -0.46 20.48
N GLU A 85 10.77 -0.02 19.72
CA GLU A 85 11.26 1.35 19.74
C GLU A 85 10.31 2.29 18.98
N HIS A 86 9.96 1.94 17.74
CA HIS A 86 9.24 2.80 16.81
C HIS A 86 7.73 2.85 17.10
N LEU A 87 7.10 1.72 17.43
CA LEU A 87 5.68 1.65 17.78
C LEU A 87 5.49 1.72 19.31
N SER A 88 6.21 2.63 19.98
CA SER A 88 5.98 2.93 21.38
C SER A 88 4.85 3.94 21.54
N THR A 89 4.10 3.87 22.66
CA THR A 89 3.02 4.83 22.97
C THR A 89 3.48 6.28 22.85
N ARG A 90 4.72 6.58 23.26
CA ARG A 90 5.31 7.92 23.17
C ARG A 90 5.52 8.36 21.72
N ALA A 91 6.10 7.49 20.90
CA ALA A 91 6.37 7.80 19.49
C ALA A 91 5.05 8.05 18.73
N ILE A 92 4.06 7.17 18.95
CA ILE A 92 2.75 7.32 18.31
C ILE A 92 2.00 8.55 18.79
N ALA A 93 2.08 8.92 20.07
CA ALA A 93 1.50 10.15 20.55
C ALA A 93 2.06 11.40 19.81
N THR A 94 3.37 11.43 19.56
CA THR A 94 4.00 12.52 18.77
C THR A 94 3.50 12.53 17.31
N GLU A 95 3.31 11.36 16.68
CA GLU A 95 2.70 11.29 15.35
C GLU A 95 1.25 11.84 15.37
N CYS A 96 0.44 11.47 16.36
CA CYS A 96 -0.92 11.99 16.49
C CYS A 96 -0.92 13.52 16.67
N GLU A 97 -0.07 14.07 17.54
CA GLU A 97 0.09 15.52 17.73
C GLU A 97 0.47 16.22 16.42
N TYR A 98 1.32 15.61 15.62
CA TYR A 98 1.69 16.14 14.31
C TYR A 98 0.48 16.25 13.37
N PHE A 99 -0.33 15.19 13.25
CA PHE A 99 -1.51 15.17 12.39
C PHE A 99 -2.63 16.11 12.86
N ASP A 100 -2.75 16.37 14.15
CA ASP A 100 -3.69 17.33 14.72
C ASP A 100 -3.23 18.80 14.55
N GLY A 101 -1.99 19.01 14.17
CA GLY A 101 -1.41 20.32 13.98
C GLY A 101 -2.00 21.12 12.82
N PRO A 102 -1.86 22.45 12.84
CA PRO A 102 -2.37 23.33 11.78
C PRO A 102 -1.68 23.04 10.45
N GLY A 103 -2.47 23.02 9.35
CA GLY A 103 -1.95 22.81 7.99
C GLY A 103 -1.60 21.36 7.65
N ARG A 104 -1.89 20.39 8.53
CA ARG A 104 -1.50 18.96 8.33
C ARG A 104 -2.56 18.10 7.64
N ARG A 105 -3.73 18.64 7.32
CA ARG A 105 -4.85 17.89 6.72
C ARG A 105 -4.57 17.21 5.37
N THR A 106 -3.51 17.62 4.66
CA THR A 106 -3.14 17.06 3.36
C THR A 106 -1.86 16.25 3.40
N PHE A 107 -1.15 16.27 4.55
CA PHE A 107 0.07 15.49 4.71
C PHE A 107 -0.24 14.01 4.55
N GLU A 108 0.47 13.37 3.62
CA GLU A 108 0.36 11.93 3.30
C GLU A 108 -1.03 11.45 2.82
N ARG A 109 -1.96 12.35 2.52
CA ARG A 109 -3.31 12.00 2.10
C ARG A 109 -3.38 11.59 0.62
N PRO A 110 -4.02 10.47 0.29
CA PRO A 110 -4.57 9.43 1.17
C PRO A 110 -3.63 8.24 1.39
N TYR A 111 -2.50 8.18 0.69
CA TYR A 111 -1.63 7.01 0.54
C TYR A 111 -0.99 6.59 1.86
N GLY A 112 -0.27 7.50 2.51
CA GLY A 112 0.39 7.22 3.78
C GLY A 112 -0.61 6.88 4.89
N TRP A 113 -1.79 7.53 4.89
CA TRP A 113 -2.87 7.19 5.82
C TRP A 113 -3.33 5.74 5.64
N ALA A 114 -3.55 5.34 4.40
CA ALA A 114 -3.99 3.98 4.08
C ALA A 114 -2.94 2.93 4.47
N TRP A 115 -1.65 3.23 4.34
CA TRP A 115 -0.59 2.34 4.78
C TRP A 115 -0.51 2.19 6.30
N VAL A 116 -0.80 3.25 7.09
CA VAL A 116 -0.94 3.10 8.56
C VAL A 116 -2.11 2.18 8.90
N LEU A 117 -3.23 2.32 8.21
CA LEU A 117 -4.39 1.45 8.41
C LEU A 117 -4.06 -0.01 8.08
N GLU A 118 -3.34 -0.25 6.98
CA GLU A 118 -2.91 -1.59 6.60
C GLU A 118 -1.86 -2.17 7.58
N LEU A 119 -0.93 -1.34 8.08
CA LEU A 119 -0.02 -1.74 9.15
C LEU A 119 -0.78 -2.16 10.42
N GLN A 120 -1.81 -1.39 10.80
CA GLN A 120 -2.64 -1.74 11.96
C GLN A 120 -3.41 -3.05 11.74
N ALA A 121 -3.94 -3.27 10.54
CA ALA A 121 -4.61 -4.52 10.19
C ALA A 121 -3.65 -5.73 10.33
N GLU A 122 -2.42 -5.61 9.83
CA GLU A 122 -1.44 -6.68 9.93
C GLU A 122 -0.99 -6.92 11.38
N LEU A 123 -0.84 -5.86 12.20
CA LEU A 123 -0.56 -5.98 13.63
C LEU A 123 -1.70 -6.67 14.38
N LEU A 124 -2.95 -6.38 14.06
CA LEU A 124 -4.11 -7.05 14.65
C LEU A 124 -4.14 -8.55 14.29
N ARG A 125 -3.82 -8.88 13.04
CA ARG A 125 -3.69 -10.29 12.58
C ARG A 125 -2.56 -10.99 13.31
N LEU A 126 -1.41 -10.33 13.46
CA LEU A 126 -0.27 -10.88 14.19
C LEU A 126 -0.60 -11.08 15.68
N ALA A 127 -1.26 -10.12 16.32
CA ALA A 127 -1.70 -10.19 17.70
C ALA A 127 -2.71 -11.33 17.94
N GLY A 128 -3.55 -11.63 16.97
CA GLY A 128 -4.45 -12.80 17.01
C GLY A 128 -3.72 -14.15 17.00
N ARG A 129 -2.50 -14.18 16.46
CA ARG A 129 -1.64 -15.38 16.40
C ARG A 129 -0.58 -15.42 17.50
N ARG A 130 -0.11 -14.26 17.94
CA ARG A 130 0.97 -14.08 18.91
C ARG A 130 0.60 -12.99 19.90
N GLY A 131 0.27 -13.37 21.14
CA GLY A 131 -0.16 -12.43 22.17
C GLY A 131 0.88 -11.35 22.52
N ASP A 132 2.18 -11.64 22.33
CA ASP A 132 3.26 -10.67 22.55
C ASP A 132 3.27 -9.51 21.54
N ALA A 133 2.64 -9.68 20.38
CA ALA A 133 2.49 -8.63 19.39
C ALA A 133 1.36 -7.63 19.71
N ARG A 134 0.50 -7.94 20.69
CA ARG A 134 -0.65 -7.10 21.07
C ARG A 134 -0.23 -5.68 21.45
N ARG A 135 0.92 -5.54 22.15
CA ARG A 135 1.44 -4.24 22.55
C ARG A 135 1.69 -3.27 21.39
N TRP A 136 2.12 -3.77 20.23
CA TRP A 136 2.36 -2.94 19.05
C TRP A 136 1.04 -2.49 18.41
N ALA A 137 0.05 -3.41 18.34
CA ALA A 137 -1.28 -3.08 17.84
C ALA A 137 -1.97 -2.03 18.73
N ASP A 138 -1.90 -2.20 20.06
CA ASP A 138 -2.49 -1.27 21.01
C ASP A 138 -1.77 0.11 21.00
N ALA A 139 -0.47 0.12 20.75
CA ALA A 139 0.29 1.37 20.65
C ALA A 139 -0.05 2.16 19.37
N LEU A 140 -0.25 1.50 18.22
CA LEU A 140 -0.55 2.14 16.94
C LEU A 140 -2.03 2.55 16.82
N GLU A 141 -2.93 1.93 17.57
CA GLU A 141 -4.38 2.13 17.48
C GLU A 141 -4.83 3.60 17.50
N PRO A 142 -4.29 4.50 18.38
CA PRO A 142 -4.70 5.91 18.37
C PRO A 142 -4.44 6.61 17.03
N LEU A 143 -3.29 6.37 16.40
CA LEU A 143 -2.97 6.96 15.10
C LEU A 143 -3.85 6.37 13.98
N ALA A 144 -4.07 5.05 14.00
CA ALA A 144 -4.93 4.40 13.02
C ALA A 144 -6.37 4.92 13.10
N THR A 145 -6.91 5.09 14.31
CA THR A 145 -8.25 5.65 14.54
C THR A 145 -8.34 7.09 14.01
N LEU A 146 -7.38 7.95 14.35
CA LEU A 146 -7.32 9.33 13.87
C LEU A 146 -7.33 9.38 12.33
N LEU A 147 -6.50 8.57 11.68
CA LEU A 147 -6.39 8.58 10.22
C LEU A 147 -7.59 7.95 9.52
N ALA A 148 -8.24 6.94 10.12
CA ALA A 148 -9.51 6.39 9.64
C ALA A 148 -10.62 7.45 9.65
N GLU A 149 -10.75 8.23 10.73
CA GLU A 149 -11.70 9.33 10.82
C GLU A 149 -11.43 10.44 9.80
N GLN A 150 -10.14 10.80 9.61
CA GLN A 150 -9.75 11.79 8.59
C GLN A 150 -10.03 11.27 7.17
N LEU A 151 -9.82 9.99 6.90
CA LEU A 151 -10.13 9.37 5.61
C LEU A 151 -11.63 9.33 5.35
N CYS A 152 -12.45 8.94 6.33
CA CYS A 152 -13.91 9.02 6.24
C CYS A 152 -14.38 10.44 5.89
N ARG A 153 -13.84 11.44 6.59
CA ARG A 153 -14.15 12.87 6.29
C ARG A 153 -13.76 13.24 4.87
N PHE A 154 -12.57 12.84 4.42
CA PHE A 154 -12.11 13.11 3.06
C PHE A 154 -13.04 12.46 2.02
N ILE A 155 -13.35 11.18 2.16
CA ILE A 155 -14.21 10.41 1.26
C ILE A 155 -15.61 11.04 1.15
N ARG A 156 -16.23 11.39 2.29
CA ARG A 156 -17.57 12.00 2.33
C ARG A 156 -17.62 13.36 1.63
N LEU A 157 -16.53 14.13 1.71
CA LEU A 157 -16.44 15.48 1.10
C LEU A 157 -16.03 15.43 -0.38
N ALA A 158 -15.38 14.37 -0.84
CA ALA A 158 -14.86 14.28 -2.20
C ALA A 158 -16.00 14.04 -3.21
N PRO A 159 -16.29 15.00 -4.10
CA PRO A 159 -17.29 14.80 -5.15
C PRO A 159 -16.83 13.85 -6.25
N TYR A 160 -15.50 13.75 -6.46
CA TYR A 160 -14.84 12.93 -7.46
C TYR A 160 -13.64 12.17 -6.87
N PRO A 161 -13.31 10.97 -7.37
CA PRO A 161 -12.08 10.27 -7.00
C PRO A 161 -10.87 10.87 -7.74
N ILE A 162 -9.68 10.61 -7.21
CA ILE A 162 -8.42 10.89 -7.90
C ILE A 162 -7.97 9.62 -8.61
N ARG A 163 -7.94 9.66 -9.97
CA ARG A 163 -7.67 8.51 -10.85
C ARG A 163 -6.27 8.63 -11.47
N ILE A 164 -5.23 8.47 -10.66
CA ILE A 164 -3.83 8.53 -11.11
C ILE A 164 -3.05 7.35 -10.58
N GLY A 165 -1.94 7.02 -11.24
CA GLY A 165 -1.05 5.91 -10.87
C GLY A 165 -0.02 6.25 -9.78
N MET A 166 -0.32 7.25 -8.93
CA MET A 166 0.60 7.76 -7.92
C MET A 166 -0.05 7.82 -6.53
N HIS A 167 0.69 8.37 -5.55
CA HIS A 167 0.32 8.45 -4.12
C HIS A 167 -1.09 9.01 -3.86
N SER A 168 -1.62 9.87 -4.71
CA SER A 168 -2.97 10.41 -4.54
C SER A 168 -4.10 9.48 -4.99
N SER A 169 -3.82 8.27 -5.47
CA SER A 169 -4.82 7.29 -5.93
C SER A 169 -5.85 6.99 -4.85
N THR A 170 -7.10 7.40 -5.09
CA THR A 170 -8.20 7.16 -4.15
C THR A 170 -8.56 5.68 -4.08
N ALA A 171 -8.56 4.98 -5.22
CA ALA A 171 -8.90 3.56 -5.27
C ALA A 171 -7.90 2.71 -4.47
N PHE A 172 -6.59 2.94 -4.63
CA PHE A 172 -5.56 2.24 -3.87
C PHE A 172 -5.73 2.45 -2.36
N ALA A 173 -5.89 3.71 -1.93
CA ALA A 173 -6.08 4.02 -0.53
C ALA A 173 -7.34 3.35 0.06
N CYS A 174 -8.43 3.33 -0.70
CA CYS A 174 -9.66 2.65 -0.29
C CYS A 174 -9.48 1.13 -0.16
N ILE A 175 -8.66 0.48 -0.99
CA ILE A 175 -8.38 -0.97 -0.89
C ILE A 175 -7.74 -1.29 0.47
N LEU A 176 -6.66 -0.60 0.83
CA LEU A 176 -5.96 -0.83 2.09
C LEU A 176 -6.82 -0.47 3.31
N ALA A 177 -7.52 0.66 3.25
CA ALA A 177 -8.40 1.10 4.33
C ALA A 177 -9.60 0.15 4.52
N LEU A 178 -10.10 -0.45 3.45
CA LEU A 178 -11.19 -1.43 3.50
C LEU A 178 -10.76 -2.72 4.23
N ASP A 179 -9.53 -3.16 3.99
CA ASP A 179 -8.95 -4.30 4.69
C ASP A 179 -8.85 -4.03 6.20
N TYR A 180 -8.29 -2.88 6.58
CA TYR A 180 -8.28 -2.45 7.99
C TYR A 180 -9.67 -2.40 8.58
N GLY A 181 -10.63 -1.76 7.90
CA GLY A 181 -11.99 -1.63 8.40
C GLY A 181 -12.66 -2.98 8.69
N ARG A 182 -12.38 -3.98 7.86
CA ARG A 182 -12.88 -5.37 8.06
C ARG A 182 -12.20 -6.04 9.26
N VAL A 183 -10.89 -5.90 9.39
CA VAL A 183 -10.11 -6.55 10.47
C VAL A 183 -10.36 -5.90 11.82
N ALA A 184 -10.41 -4.57 11.87
CA ALA A 184 -10.67 -3.80 13.08
C ALA A 184 -12.16 -3.76 13.45
N GLY A 185 -13.06 -4.15 12.55
CA GLY A 185 -14.50 -4.08 12.76
C GLY A 185 -15.09 -2.67 12.63
N ASP A 186 -14.39 -1.75 11.93
CA ASP A 186 -14.87 -0.39 11.65
C ASP A 186 -15.92 -0.39 10.53
N LYS A 187 -17.16 -0.60 10.92
CA LYS A 187 -18.32 -0.66 10.02
C LYS A 187 -18.58 0.70 9.34
N VAL A 188 -18.22 1.81 9.97
CA VAL A 188 -18.44 3.15 9.42
C VAL A 188 -17.50 3.39 8.24
N LEU A 189 -16.21 3.11 8.41
CA LEU A 189 -15.22 3.22 7.33
C LEU A 189 -15.58 2.30 6.15
N VAL A 190 -15.94 1.05 6.43
CA VAL A 190 -16.36 0.08 5.39
C VAL A 190 -17.57 0.57 4.61
N ALA A 191 -18.58 1.11 5.29
CA ALA A 191 -19.79 1.64 4.64
C ALA A 191 -19.51 2.90 3.82
N ASP A 192 -18.68 3.82 4.32
CA ASP A 192 -18.31 5.04 3.61
C ASP A 192 -17.54 4.73 2.33
N ILE A 193 -16.55 3.83 2.40
CA ILE A 193 -15.79 3.39 1.22
C ILE A 193 -16.73 2.70 0.23
N GLY A 194 -17.61 1.81 0.68
CA GLY A 194 -18.55 1.11 -0.18
C GLY A 194 -19.49 2.05 -0.92
N THR A 195 -20.03 3.04 -0.22
CA THR A 195 -20.92 4.06 -0.78
C THR A 195 -20.18 4.93 -1.80
N ALA A 196 -18.99 5.41 -1.44
CA ALA A 196 -18.20 6.26 -2.30
C ALA A 196 -17.71 5.53 -3.55
N ALA A 197 -17.21 4.31 -3.42
CA ALA A 197 -16.75 3.51 -4.55
C ALA A 197 -17.86 3.24 -5.57
N ARG A 198 -19.06 2.86 -5.11
CA ARG A 198 -20.22 2.70 -5.99
C ARG A 198 -20.60 4.00 -6.70
N LYS A 199 -20.58 5.14 -6.00
CA LYS A 199 -20.86 6.46 -6.57
C LYS A 199 -19.82 6.87 -7.61
N TRP A 200 -18.54 6.61 -7.35
CA TRP A 200 -17.45 7.10 -8.20
C TRP A 200 -17.17 6.21 -9.40
N TYR A 201 -17.31 4.89 -9.23
CA TYR A 201 -16.82 3.89 -10.19
C TYR A 201 -17.90 2.96 -10.73
N GLY A 202 -19.10 2.94 -10.11
CA GLY A 202 -20.15 1.99 -10.48
C GLY A 202 -20.60 2.07 -11.93
N GLU A 203 -20.62 3.29 -12.49
CA GLU A 203 -21.05 3.55 -13.88
C GLU A 203 -19.88 3.61 -14.89
N ASP A 204 -18.64 3.37 -14.44
CA ASP A 204 -17.48 3.45 -15.33
C ASP A 204 -17.49 2.32 -16.36
N ARG A 205 -17.21 2.69 -17.61
CA ARG A 205 -17.18 1.78 -18.75
C ARG A 205 -16.02 2.16 -19.67
N ASP A 206 -15.52 1.18 -20.42
CA ASP A 206 -14.47 1.36 -21.44
C ASP A 206 -13.28 2.17 -20.93
N ALA A 207 -12.64 1.68 -19.88
CA ALA A 207 -11.52 2.35 -19.22
C ALA A 207 -10.45 2.79 -20.24
N PRO A 208 -9.91 4.02 -20.12
CA PRO A 208 -8.97 4.59 -21.09
C PRO A 208 -7.55 4.01 -20.90
N VAL A 209 -7.43 2.69 -20.94
CA VAL A 209 -6.17 1.96 -20.71
C VAL A 209 -5.03 2.34 -21.67
N GLY A 210 -5.37 2.96 -22.82
CA GLY A 210 -4.40 3.47 -23.78
C GLY A 210 -3.55 4.64 -23.28
N TYR A 211 -3.91 5.26 -22.16
CA TYR A 211 -3.11 6.31 -21.50
C TYR A 211 -2.15 5.79 -20.45
N GLU A 212 -2.16 4.49 -20.17
CA GLU A 212 -1.23 3.85 -19.23
C GLU A 212 -0.09 3.12 -19.96
N PRO A 213 1.14 3.20 -19.40
CA PRO A 213 1.51 3.93 -18.20
C PRO A 213 1.79 5.40 -18.47
N SER A 214 1.60 6.26 -17.46
CA SER A 214 2.30 7.53 -17.33
C SER A 214 3.69 7.31 -16.76
N LEU A 215 4.65 8.18 -17.08
CA LEU A 215 6.07 7.96 -16.80
C LEU A 215 6.40 7.69 -15.32
N ALA A 216 5.68 8.33 -14.40
CA ALA A 216 5.93 8.21 -12.96
C ALA A 216 4.93 7.28 -12.24
N ASP A 217 4.12 6.53 -12.97
CA ASP A 217 3.16 5.61 -12.37
C ASP A 217 3.86 4.44 -11.66
N PHE A 218 3.42 4.14 -10.45
CA PHE A 218 3.72 2.88 -9.75
C PHE A 218 2.44 2.08 -9.45
N LEU A 219 1.28 2.62 -9.82
CA LEU A 219 -0.02 1.97 -9.81
C LEU A 219 -0.65 2.08 -11.21
N SER A 220 -1.47 1.11 -11.57
CA SER A 220 -2.35 1.23 -12.74
C SER A 220 -3.68 1.80 -12.29
N PRO A 221 -4.07 3.04 -12.67
CA PRO A 221 -5.36 3.60 -12.32
C PRO A 221 -6.53 2.66 -12.64
N ALA A 222 -6.55 2.06 -13.83
CA ALA A 222 -7.61 1.14 -14.23
C ALA A 222 -7.60 -0.16 -13.38
N LEU A 223 -6.46 -0.77 -13.14
CA LEU A 223 -6.41 -2.03 -12.40
C LEU A 223 -6.70 -1.87 -10.90
N VAL A 224 -6.23 -0.79 -10.25
CA VAL A 224 -6.58 -0.55 -8.84
C VAL A 224 -8.06 -0.18 -8.68
N GLU A 225 -8.65 0.49 -9.66
CA GLU A 225 -10.10 0.72 -9.69
C GLU A 225 -10.85 -0.61 -9.80
N ALA A 226 -10.48 -1.47 -10.75
CA ALA A 226 -11.08 -2.79 -10.89
C ALA A 226 -10.90 -3.66 -9.65
N GLN A 227 -9.74 -3.59 -8.99
CA GLN A 227 -9.48 -4.29 -7.74
C GLN A 227 -10.38 -3.77 -6.60
N LEU A 228 -10.54 -2.45 -6.46
CA LEU A 228 -11.46 -1.90 -5.46
C LEU A 228 -12.90 -2.34 -5.73
N MET A 229 -13.36 -2.27 -6.97
CA MET A 229 -14.73 -2.68 -7.33
C MET A 229 -14.96 -4.17 -7.09
N ARG A 230 -13.94 -5.01 -7.25
CA ARG A 230 -13.96 -6.42 -6.88
C ARG A 230 -14.22 -6.62 -5.38
N GLU A 231 -13.72 -5.74 -4.52
CA GLU A 231 -13.94 -5.80 -3.07
C GLU A 231 -15.34 -5.29 -2.65
N ILE A 232 -15.95 -4.41 -3.46
CA ILE A 232 -17.21 -3.72 -3.14
C ILE A 232 -18.43 -4.42 -3.74
N LEU A 233 -18.32 -4.94 -4.96
CA LEU A 233 -19.46 -5.52 -5.67
C LEU A 233 -19.62 -7.01 -5.34
N PRO A 234 -20.87 -7.52 -5.25
CA PRO A 234 -21.10 -8.96 -5.32
C PRO A 234 -20.46 -9.56 -6.58
N LEU A 235 -19.98 -10.79 -6.52
CA LEU A 235 -19.19 -11.41 -7.60
C LEU A 235 -19.84 -11.34 -8.97
N GLN A 236 -21.16 -11.56 -9.05
CA GLN A 236 -21.88 -11.52 -10.32
C GLN A 236 -21.96 -10.09 -10.87
N GLU A 237 -22.22 -9.11 -10.01
CA GLU A 237 -22.25 -7.69 -10.38
C GLU A 237 -20.86 -7.22 -10.84
N PHE A 238 -19.82 -7.63 -10.11
CA PHE A 238 -18.44 -7.33 -10.48
C PHE A 238 -18.07 -7.87 -11.88
N ARG A 239 -18.43 -9.10 -12.19
CA ARG A 239 -18.14 -9.71 -13.50
C ARG A 239 -18.77 -8.93 -14.64
N SER A 240 -20.05 -8.57 -14.50
CA SER A 240 -20.76 -7.76 -15.49
C SER A 240 -20.18 -6.34 -15.59
N TRP A 241 -19.81 -5.74 -14.45
CA TRP A 241 -19.15 -4.44 -14.42
C TRP A 241 -17.78 -4.49 -15.11
N LEU A 242 -16.95 -5.50 -14.81
CA LEU A 242 -15.62 -5.68 -15.39
C LEU A 242 -15.67 -5.89 -16.91
N GLU A 243 -16.68 -6.60 -17.41
CA GLU A 243 -16.89 -6.77 -18.86
C GLU A 243 -17.13 -5.44 -19.56
N GLY A 244 -17.95 -4.58 -18.98
CA GLY A 244 -18.18 -3.24 -19.49
C GLY A 244 -17.01 -2.27 -19.27
N PHE A 245 -16.24 -2.47 -18.19
CA PHE A 245 -15.10 -1.63 -17.84
C PHE A 245 -13.86 -1.91 -18.71
N LEU A 246 -13.58 -3.19 -19.02
CA LEU A 246 -12.48 -3.63 -19.88
C LEU A 246 -12.98 -4.42 -21.10
N PRO A 247 -13.84 -3.82 -21.96
CA PRO A 247 -14.48 -4.56 -23.05
C PRO A 247 -13.50 -5.04 -24.12
N ARG A 248 -12.33 -4.42 -24.20
CA ARG A 248 -11.26 -4.77 -25.13
C ARG A 248 -10.09 -5.53 -24.45
N GLY A 249 -10.33 -6.04 -23.22
CA GLY A 249 -9.30 -6.70 -22.41
C GLY A 249 -8.27 -5.71 -21.87
N LEU A 250 -7.07 -6.20 -21.59
CA LEU A 250 -6.01 -5.45 -20.90
C LEU A 250 -5.28 -4.42 -21.81
N GLY A 251 -5.25 -4.63 -23.15
CA GLY A 251 -4.53 -3.74 -24.05
C GLY A 251 -3.09 -3.49 -23.60
N PRO A 252 -2.63 -2.22 -23.47
CA PRO A 252 -1.27 -1.88 -23.02
C PRO A 252 -0.92 -2.35 -21.60
N LEU A 253 -1.93 -2.62 -20.76
CA LEU A 253 -1.71 -3.13 -19.40
C LEU A 253 -1.13 -4.54 -19.40
N ALA A 254 -1.20 -5.27 -20.51
CA ALA A 254 -0.67 -6.64 -20.61
C ALA A 254 0.85 -6.70 -20.69
N THR A 255 1.52 -5.59 -20.98
CA THR A 255 2.97 -5.55 -21.18
C THR A 255 3.66 -4.82 -20.03
N PRO A 256 4.68 -5.42 -19.39
CA PRO A 256 5.49 -4.71 -18.40
C PRO A 256 6.14 -3.46 -19.00
N PRO A 257 6.17 -2.33 -18.24
CA PRO A 257 6.81 -1.12 -18.70
C PRO A 257 8.33 -1.31 -18.79
N THR A 258 8.96 -0.57 -19.71
CA THR A 258 10.43 -0.50 -19.80
C THR A 258 10.95 0.50 -18.76
N VAL A 259 11.94 0.10 -17.96
CA VAL A 259 12.63 0.97 -17.01
C VAL A 259 14.02 1.31 -17.55
N PRO A 260 14.21 2.50 -18.14
CA PRO A 260 15.47 2.85 -18.81
C PRO A 260 16.60 3.18 -17.83
N ASP A 261 16.28 3.70 -16.65
CA ASP A 261 17.24 4.05 -15.61
C ASP A 261 16.62 3.81 -14.22
N ARG A 262 17.20 2.90 -13.45
CA ARG A 262 16.75 2.55 -12.08
C ARG A 262 17.38 3.40 -10.99
N THR A 263 18.29 4.30 -11.33
CA THR A 263 18.86 5.28 -10.39
C THR A 263 18.03 6.58 -10.33
N ASP A 264 17.15 6.78 -11.30
CA ASP A 264 16.18 7.88 -11.28
C ASP A 264 14.92 7.47 -10.48
N ALA A 265 14.57 8.27 -9.47
CA ALA A 265 13.48 8.00 -8.56
C ALA A 265 12.11 7.86 -9.25
N GLN A 266 11.86 8.66 -10.29
CA GLN A 266 10.59 8.59 -11.01
C GLN A 266 10.55 7.40 -11.97
N LEU A 267 11.66 7.07 -12.63
CA LEU A 267 11.71 5.94 -13.55
C LEU A 267 11.68 4.60 -12.81
N ALA A 268 12.25 4.52 -11.60
CA ALA A 268 12.17 3.34 -10.73
C ALA A 268 10.72 3.01 -10.31
N HIS A 269 9.79 3.97 -10.36
CA HIS A 269 8.37 3.73 -10.14
C HIS A 269 7.79 2.67 -11.09
N LEU A 270 8.30 2.55 -12.29
CA LEU A 270 7.81 1.58 -13.28
C LEU A 270 8.08 0.10 -12.88
N ASP A 271 9.11 -0.19 -12.08
CA ASP A 271 9.26 -1.52 -11.46
C ASP A 271 8.13 -1.78 -10.45
N GLY A 272 7.76 -0.77 -9.65
CA GLY A 272 6.60 -0.83 -8.76
C GLY A 272 5.27 -0.97 -9.50
N LEU A 273 5.15 -0.33 -10.67
CA LEU A 273 3.98 -0.51 -11.53
C LEU A 273 3.83 -1.96 -11.97
N SER A 274 4.93 -2.64 -12.32
CA SER A 274 4.91 -4.06 -12.62
C SER A 274 4.39 -4.88 -11.43
N LEU A 275 4.90 -4.64 -10.23
CA LEU A 275 4.48 -5.35 -9.02
C LEU A 275 3.01 -5.07 -8.66
N SER A 276 2.57 -3.82 -8.75
CA SER A 276 1.18 -3.44 -8.44
C SER A 276 0.19 -3.99 -9.45
N ARG A 277 0.54 -4.04 -10.75
CA ARG A 277 -0.27 -4.70 -11.78
C ARG A 277 -0.40 -6.20 -11.52
N ALA A 278 0.70 -6.87 -11.16
CA ALA A 278 0.66 -8.28 -10.79
C ALA A 278 -0.28 -8.53 -9.59
N TRP A 279 -0.19 -7.69 -8.57
CA TRP A 279 -1.07 -7.75 -7.41
C TRP A 279 -2.55 -7.57 -7.79
N ALA A 280 -2.88 -6.50 -8.50
CA ALA A 280 -4.25 -6.20 -8.90
C ALA A 280 -4.86 -7.31 -9.77
N LEU A 281 -4.12 -7.78 -10.78
CA LEU A 281 -4.59 -8.85 -11.67
C LEU A 281 -4.85 -10.15 -10.92
N ARG A 282 -3.97 -10.55 -10.00
CA ARG A 282 -4.16 -11.74 -9.17
C ARG A 282 -5.43 -11.64 -8.32
N ARG A 283 -5.73 -10.47 -7.78
CA ARG A 283 -6.97 -10.22 -7.03
C ARG A 283 -8.21 -10.27 -7.92
N ILE A 284 -8.16 -9.66 -9.10
CA ILE A 284 -9.25 -9.68 -10.08
C ILE A 284 -9.54 -11.13 -10.53
N VAL A 285 -8.51 -11.92 -10.84
CA VAL A 285 -8.63 -13.32 -11.26
C VAL A 285 -9.40 -14.18 -10.24
N THR A 286 -9.26 -13.91 -8.94
CA THR A 286 -10.00 -14.67 -7.92
C THR A 286 -11.53 -14.48 -8.00
N ALA A 287 -12.01 -13.42 -8.63
CA ALA A 287 -13.43 -13.12 -8.80
C ALA A 287 -13.99 -13.61 -10.15
N LEU A 288 -13.14 -13.96 -11.10
CA LEU A 288 -13.58 -14.53 -12.38
C LEU A 288 -14.13 -15.96 -12.17
N ALA A 289 -15.09 -16.34 -13.00
CA ALA A 289 -15.61 -17.71 -12.98
C ALA A 289 -14.52 -18.70 -13.38
N PRO A 290 -14.59 -19.96 -12.93
CA PRO A 290 -13.58 -20.96 -13.29
C PRO A 290 -13.43 -21.18 -14.81
N ASP A 291 -14.52 -21.00 -15.56
CA ASP A 291 -14.63 -21.13 -17.01
C ASP A 291 -14.54 -19.81 -17.77
N ASP A 292 -14.25 -18.69 -17.08
CA ASP A 292 -14.09 -17.38 -17.71
C ASP A 292 -12.84 -17.39 -18.62
N PRO A 293 -12.99 -17.12 -19.93
CA PRO A 293 -11.88 -17.19 -20.88
C PRO A 293 -10.74 -16.19 -20.61
N ARG A 294 -10.98 -15.15 -19.81
CA ARG A 294 -9.98 -14.15 -19.44
C ARG A 294 -9.04 -14.62 -18.35
N ARG A 295 -9.43 -15.67 -17.60
CA ARG A 295 -8.74 -16.12 -16.38
C ARG A 295 -7.28 -16.49 -16.63
N ASP A 296 -7.02 -17.35 -17.63
CA ASP A 296 -5.68 -17.80 -17.95
C ASP A 296 -4.81 -16.65 -18.49
N GLY A 297 -5.39 -15.81 -19.36
CA GLY A 297 -4.71 -14.64 -19.91
C GLY A 297 -4.31 -13.63 -18.81
N PHE A 298 -5.21 -13.31 -17.88
CA PHE A 298 -4.92 -12.38 -16.78
C PHE A 298 -3.89 -12.98 -15.81
N THR A 299 -3.95 -14.28 -15.55
CA THR A 299 -2.95 -14.99 -14.74
C THR A 299 -1.57 -14.92 -15.39
N ALA A 300 -1.46 -15.23 -16.67
CA ALA A 300 -0.21 -15.17 -17.41
C ALA A 300 0.39 -13.75 -17.42
N VAL A 301 -0.45 -12.72 -17.60
CA VAL A 301 -0.03 -11.32 -17.53
C VAL A 301 0.44 -10.95 -16.14
N ALA A 302 -0.25 -11.39 -15.09
CA ALA A 302 0.17 -11.15 -13.70
C ALA A 302 1.55 -11.76 -13.42
N ASP A 303 1.79 -12.98 -13.90
CA ASP A 303 3.08 -13.66 -13.73
C ASP A 303 4.20 -12.98 -14.55
N LEU A 304 3.89 -12.47 -15.74
CA LEU A 304 4.83 -11.70 -16.56
C LEU A 304 5.24 -10.40 -15.85
N HIS A 305 4.30 -9.66 -15.30
CA HIS A 305 4.57 -8.45 -14.53
C HIS A 305 5.37 -8.73 -13.26
N LEU A 306 5.02 -9.80 -12.52
CA LEU A 306 5.79 -10.19 -11.34
C LEU A 306 7.24 -10.55 -11.71
N ALA A 307 7.44 -11.31 -12.78
CA ALA A 307 8.77 -11.69 -13.24
C ALA A 307 9.61 -10.48 -13.67
N ALA A 308 8.97 -9.41 -14.17
CA ALA A 308 9.64 -8.17 -14.54
C ALA A 308 10.06 -7.32 -13.32
N GLY A 309 9.21 -7.21 -12.29
CA GLY A 309 9.47 -6.31 -11.15
C GLY A 309 10.21 -6.96 -9.98
N LEU A 310 9.97 -8.25 -9.70
CA LEU A 310 10.50 -8.93 -8.51
C LEU A 310 12.04 -8.93 -8.39
N PRO A 311 12.83 -9.11 -9.47
CA PRO A 311 14.29 -9.07 -9.39
C PRO A 311 14.87 -7.73 -8.92
N HIS A 312 14.08 -6.66 -8.97
CA HIS A 312 14.48 -5.30 -8.60
C HIS A 312 13.94 -4.85 -7.24
N ALA A 313 13.23 -5.74 -6.52
CA ALA A 313 12.62 -5.41 -5.23
C ALA A 313 13.65 -5.21 -4.11
N VAL A 314 14.83 -5.83 -4.20
CA VAL A 314 15.95 -5.66 -3.25
C VAL A 314 17.28 -5.81 -3.97
N GLY A 315 18.35 -5.28 -3.37
CA GLY A 315 19.73 -5.37 -3.89
C GLY A 315 20.05 -4.40 -5.01
N GLY A 316 19.19 -3.41 -5.24
CA GLY A 316 19.36 -2.33 -6.19
C GLY A 316 19.83 -1.01 -5.58
N ASP A 317 19.52 0.10 -6.25
CA ASP A 317 19.73 1.44 -5.72
C ASP A 317 18.71 1.73 -4.59
N TYR A 318 19.10 2.56 -3.61
CA TYR A 318 18.26 3.00 -2.50
C TYR A 318 16.92 3.60 -2.94
N VAL A 319 16.90 4.24 -4.11
CA VAL A 319 15.72 4.83 -4.74
C VAL A 319 14.57 3.80 -4.96
N GLY A 320 14.90 2.55 -5.25
CA GLY A 320 13.93 1.46 -5.36
C GLY A 320 13.83 0.65 -4.07
N GLU A 321 14.96 0.38 -3.41
CA GLU A 321 15.06 -0.54 -2.29
C GLU A 321 14.25 -0.10 -1.05
N HIS A 322 14.03 1.22 -0.88
CA HIS A 322 13.29 1.73 0.27
C HIS A 322 11.76 1.46 0.21
N TRP A 323 11.21 0.89 -0.88
CA TRP A 323 9.76 0.68 -1.01
C TRP A 323 9.31 -0.52 -1.85
N LEU A 324 10.06 -0.93 -2.88
CA LEU A 324 9.64 -1.98 -3.84
C LEU A 324 9.35 -3.33 -3.17
N ALA A 325 10.08 -3.69 -2.12
CA ALA A 325 9.86 -4.94 -1.39
C ALA A 325 8.45 -5.06 -0.80
N SER A 326 7.82 -3.95 -0.40
CA SER A 326 6.43 -3.94 0.08
C SER A 326 5.45 -4.28 -1.05
N PHE A 327 5.66 -3.75 -2.26
CA PHE A 327 4.83 -4.07 -3.42
C PHE A 327 5.06 -5.51 -3.92
N ALA A 328 6.30 -6.00 -3.85
CA ALA A 328 6.59 -7.40 -4.11
C ALA A 328 5.84 -8.32 -3.12
N ALA A 329 5.81 -7.95 -1.84
CA ALA A 329 5.07 -8.70 -0.83
C ALA A 329 3.55 -8.68 -1.08
N LEU A 330 2.96 -7.55 -1.51
CA LEU A 330 1.56 -7.50 -1.94
C LEU A 330 1.30 -8.43 -3.13
N ALA A 331 2.20 -8.41 -4.13
CA ALA A 331 2.05 -9.22 -5.34
C ALA A 331 2.21 -10.73 -5.09
N LEU A 332 3.05 -11.12 -4.12
CA LEU A 332 3.31 -12.52 -3.75
C LEU A 332 2.33 -13.05 -2.70
N GLY A 333 1.82 -12.16 -1.83
CA GLY A 333 0.92 -12.53 -0.75
C GLY A 333 -0.48 -12.86 -1.26
N GLY A 334 -1.02 -13.97 -0.79
CA GLY A 334 -2.41 -14.33 -1.04
C GLY A 334 -3.35 -13.66 -0.04
N SER A 335 -3.78 -12.50 -0.21
CA SER A 335 -4.71 -11.64 0.54
C SER A 335 -4.06 -10.54 1.37
N PRO A 336 -4.54 -9.30 1.24
CA PRO A 336 -5.10 -8.70 2.42
C PRO A 336 -6.43 -9.36 2.72
#